data_e6ba96e8190476d1816ff0b245a4c677
#
_entry.id   e6ba96e8190476d1816ff0b245a4c677
#
_cell.length_a   1.000
_cell.length_b   1.000
_cell.length_c   1.000
_cell.angle_alpha   90.00
_cell.angle_beta   90.00
_cell.angle_gamma   90.00
#
_symmetry.space_group_name_H-M   'P 1'
#
loop_
_entity.id
_entity.type
_entity.pdbx_description
1 polymer ?
#
loop_
_entity_poly.entity_id
_entity_poly.type
_entity_poly.pdbx_seq_one_letter_code
_entity_poly.pdbx_strand_id
1 'polypeptide(L)'
;MLRACPYCGRIHDRRFDCDKRPMRKRSKQQDAFRSTAQWQRKRDSVRARDGNLCRVCLAAGRLTYSGLSVHHIEPLEEAWDLRLDESNLVTLCGYHHELAEAGKLPRAMLHELAAAPLSLSPPPQAGGFSERPYTDWGPSKIKDS
;
A
#
# COMPACT_ATOMS: atom_id res chain seq x y z
N MET A 1 -2.40 -15.23 13.10
CA MET A 1 -1.48 -15.62 12.01
C MET A 1 -0.14 -14.93 12.19
N LEU A 2 0.92 -15.69 12.25
CA LEU A 2 2.26 -15.15 12.43
C LEU A 2 2.83 -14.63 11.12
N ARG A 3 3.54 -13.51 11.19
CA ARG A 3 4.21 -12.96 10.01
C ARG A 3 5.38 -12.08 10.44
N ALA A 4 6.27 -11.83 9.52
CA ALA A 4 7.38 -10.93 9.77
C ALA A 4 6.88 -9.50 9.96
N CYS A 5 7.30 -8.88 11.05
CA CYS A 5 6.91 -7.53 11.38
C CYS A 5 7.81 -6.53 10.63
N PRO A 6 7.25 -5.61 9.85
CA PRO A 6 8.06 -4.63 9.12
C PRO A 6 8.78 -3.63 10.03
N TYR A 7 8.37 -3.54 11.28
CA TYR A 7 8.95 -2.56 12.21
C TYR A 7 10.10 -3.12 13.04
N CYS A 8 9.96 -4.35 13.53
CA CYS A 8 10.98 -4.95 14.39
C CYS A 8 11.72 -6.13 13.74
N GLY A 9 11.25 -6.61 12.60
CA GLY A 9 11.85 -7.75 11.90
C GLY A 9 11.56 -9.11 12.51
N ARG A 10 10.91 -9.17 13.66
CA ARG A 10 10.56 -10.41 14.31
C ARG A 10 9.25 -10.96 13.79
N ILE A 11 9.04 -12.25 13.98
CA ILE A 11 7.79 -12.90 13.63
C ILE A 11 6.86 -12.87 14.83
N HIS A 12 5.68 -12.30 14.65
CA HIS A 12 4.64 -12.31 15.68
C HIS A 12 3.26 -12.18 15.05
N ASP A 13 2.24 -12.41 15.86
CA ASP A 13 0.87 -12.28 15.41
C ASP A 13 0.56 -10.82 15.10
N ARG A 14 -0.37 -10.61 14.18
CA ARG A 14 -0.81 -9.28 13.78
C ARG A 14 -1.42 -8.49 14.94
N ARG A 15 -1.99 -9.21 15.89
CA ARG A 15 -2.62 -8.60 17.07
C ARG A 15 -1.62 -8.23 18.15
N PHE A 16 -0.38 -8.72 18.01
CA PHE A 16 0.66 -8.40 18.98
C PHE A 16 1.01 -6.92 18.92
N ASP A 17 0.98 -6.27 20.05
CA ASP A 17 1.33 -4.86 20.15
C ASP A 17 2.85 -4.73 20.13
N CYS A 18 3.38 -4.40 18.97
CA CYS A 18 4.80 -4.28 18.76
C CYS A 18 5.29 -2.90 19.20
N ASP A 19 6.11 -2.86 20.23
CA ASP A 19 6.67 -1.63 20.79
C ASP A 19 7.54 -0.84 19.80
N LYS A 20 8.00 -1.48 18.73
CA LYS A 20 8.75 -0.81 17.67
C LYS A 20 7.84 -0.15 16.63
N ARG A 21 6.54 -0.41 16.72
CA ARG A 21 5.59 0.19 15.80
C ARG A 21 5.41 1.66 16.14
N PRO A 22 5.71 2.57 15.22
CA PRO A 22 5.53 3.99 15.51
C PRO A 22 4.04 4.29 15.74
N MET A 23 3.76 4.92 16.87
CA MET A 23 2.42 5.38 17.18
C MET A 23 2.14 6.61 16.33
N ARG A 24 1.44 6.41 15.23
CA ARG A 24 0.99 7.53 14.40
C ARG A 24 -0.21 8.18 15.07
N LYS A 25 0.01 9.36 15.64
CA LYS A 25 -1.10 10.18 16.12
C LYS A 25 -1.75 10.84 14.90
N ARG A 26 -2.96 10.43 14.61
CA ARG A 26 -3.74 11.10 13.57
C ARG A 26 -4.23 12.44 14.12
N SER A 27 -4.19 13.45 13.29
CA SER A 27 -4.77 14.74 13.67
C SER A 27 -6.29 14.65 13.55
N LYS A 28 -6.98 15.51 14.29
CA LYS A 28 -8.46 15.63 14.20
C LYS A 28 -8.87 15.92 12.76
N GLN A 29 -8.07 16.68 12.04
CA GLN A 29 -8.32 17.02 10.64
C GLN A 29 -8.30 15.77 9.75
N GLN A 30 -7.34 14.88 9.97
CA GLN A 30 -7.24 13.63 9.20
C GLN A 30 -8.42 12.70 9.48
N ASP A 31 -8.83 12.61 10.74
CA ASP A 31 -9.96 11.76 11.10
C ASP A 31 -11.27 12.33 10.53
N ALA A 32 -11.45 13.64 10.60
CA ALA A 32 -12.62 14.31 10.01
C ALA A 32 -12.66 14.07 8.49
N PHE A 33 -11.52 14.19 7.82
CA PHE A 33 -11.42 13.95 6.37
C PHE A 33 -11.86 12.52 6.02
N ARG A 34 -11.37 11.52 6.77
CA ARG A 34 -11.70 10.13 6.50
C ARG A 34 -13.17 9.79 6.70
N SER A 35 -13.88 10.63 7.45
CA SER A 35 -15.30 10.45 7.68
C SER A 35 -16.17 11.12 6.61
N THR A 36 -15.59 11.89 5.71
CA THR A 36 -16.37 12.62 4.69
C THR A 36 -16.92 11.69 3.61
N ALA A 37 -18.08 12.04 3.08
CA ALA A 37 -18.64 11.33 1.94
C ALA A 37 -17.73 11.46 0.71
N GLN A 38 -17.05 12.59 0.56
CA GLN A 38 -16.13 12.84 -0.54
C GLN A 38 -14.98 11.83 -0.53
N TRP A 39 -14.38 11.59 0.63
CA TRP A 39 -13.33 10.58 0.77
C TRP A 39 -13.86 9.18 0.50
N GLN A 40 -15.03 8.85 1.03
CA GLN A 40 -15.63 7.53 0.83
C GLN A 40 -15.84 7.24 -0.65
N ARG A 41 -16.39 8.21 -1.39
CA ARG A 41 -16.58 8.06 -2.84
C ARG A 41 -15.26 7.95 -3.58
N LYS A 42 -14.26 8.75 -3.21
CA LYS A 42 -12.93 8.68 -3.83
C LYS A 42 -12.27 7.34 -3.57
N ARG A 43 -12.35 6.86 -2.35
CA ARG A 43 -11.80 5.54 -1.98
C ARG A 43 -12.44 4.44 -2.80
N ASP A 44 -13.76 4.46 -2.92
CA ASP A 44 -14.47 3.44 -3.70
C ASP A 44 -14.11 3.52 -5.18
N SER A 45 -13.95 4.72 -5.72
CA SER A 45 -13.52 4.95 -7.09
C SER A 45 -12.13 4.38 -7.36
N VAL A 46 -11.19 4.62 -6.44
CA VAL A 46 -9.82 4.11 -6.56
C VAL A 46 -9.81 2.58 -6.49
N ARG A 47 -10.58 2.00 -5.59
CA ARG A 47 -10.67 0.53 -5.49
C ARG A 47 -11.24 -0.06 -6.77
N ALA A 48 -12.24 0.57 -7.36
CA ALA A 48 -12.80 0.13 -8.65
C ALA A 48 -11.77 0.24 -9.77
N ARG A 49 -11.01 1.34 -9.82
CA ARG A 49 -9.91 1.52 -10.77
C ARG A 49 -8.89 0.37 -10.65
N ASP A 50 -8.60 -0.04 -9.43
CA ASP A 50 -7.61 -1.07 -9.15
C ASP A 50 -8.20 -2.48 -9.19
N GLY A 51 -9.45 -2.62 -9.64
CA GLY A 51 -10.10 -3.92 -9.77
C GLY A 51 -10.39 -4.61 -8.46
N ASN A 52 -10.44 -3.86 -7.35
CA ASN A 52 -10.57 -4.39 -6.00
C ASN A 52 -9.47 -5.41 -5.67
N LEU A 53 -8.25 -5.12 -6.13
CA LEU A 53 -7.08 -5.96 -5.92
C LEU A 53 -5.93 -5.13 -5.34
N CYS A 54 -5.07 -5.80 -4.56
CA CYS A 54 -3.82 -5.17 -4.14
C CYS A 54 -2.91 -5.00 -5.34
N ARG A 55 -2.54 -3.77 -5.65
CA ARG A 55 -1.74 -3.48 -6.85
C ARG A 55 -0.33 -4.07 -6.77
N VAL A 56 0.26 -4.15 -5.58
CA VAL A 56 1.57 -4.75 -5.40
C VAL A 56 1.51 -6.27 -5.62
N CYS A 57 0.48 -6.93 -5.08
CA CYS A 57 0.28 -8.36 -5.32
C CYS A 57 0.03 -8.62 -6.81
N LEU A 58 -0.78 -7.79 -7.45
CA LEU A 58 -1.09 -7.93 -8.86
C LEU A 58 0.16 -7.82 -9.73
N ALA A 59 1.05 -6.89 -9.41
CA ALA A 59 2.33 -6.74 -10.12
C ALA A 59 3.20 -7.99 -10.00
N ALA A 60 3.00 -8.78 -8.97
CA ALA A 60 3.70 -10.04 -8.75
C ALA A 60 2.94 -11.25 -9.33
N GLY A 61 1.82 -11.01 -9.99
CA GLY A 61 1.00 -12.07 -10.57
C GLY A 61 0.08 -12.76 -9.56
N ARG A 62 -0.21 -12.12 -8.43
CA ARG A 62 -1.10 -12.67 -7.40
C ARG A 62 -2.36 -11.84 -7.29
N LEU A 63 -3.48 -12.51 -7.09
CA LEU A 63 -4.77 -11.85 -6.90
C LEU A 63 -5.11 -11.83 -5.40
N THR A 64 -5.00 -10.67 -4.79
CA THR A 64 -5.37 -10.47 -3.40
C THR A 64 -6.52 -9.48 -3.34
N TYR A 65 -7.68 -9.95 -2.94
CA TYR A 65 -8.94 -9.19 -2.99
C TYR A 65 -9.60 -9.05 -1.62
N SER A 66 -8.92 -9.40 -0.54
CA SER A 66 -9.44 -9.24 0.81
C SER A 66 -8.49 -8.42 1.67
N GLY A 67 -9.04 -7.77 2.69
CA GLY A 67 -8.24 -6.93 3.59
C GLY A 67 -7.66 -5.70 2.90
N LEU A 68 -8.35 -5.19 1.90
CA LEU A 68 -7.86 -4.06 1.10
C LEU A 68 -8.11 -2.73 1.78
N SER A 69 -7.19 -1.80 1.54
CA SER A 69 -7.34 -0.41 1.95
C SER A 69 -6.71 0.49 0.88
N VAL A 70 -7.18 1.72 0.80
CA VAL A 70 -6.59 2.72 -0.09
C VAL A 70 -5.55 3.50 0.69
N HIS A 71 -4.34 3.51 0.17
CA HIS A 71 -3.18 4.13 0.80
C HIS A 71 -2.84 5.45 0.13
N HIS A 72 -2.54 6.48 0.94
CA HIS A 72 -1.98 7.72 0.45
C HIS A 72 -0.47 7.54 0.28
N ILE A 73 0.00 7.60 -0.96
CA ILE A 73 1.43 7.40 -1.27
C ILE A 73 2.25 8.50 -0.61
N GLU A 74 1.89 9.75 -0.87
CA GLU A 74 2.39 10.87 -0.10
C GLU A 74 1.47 11.08 1.09
N PRO A 75 1.96 10.95 2.34
CA PRO A 75 1.10 11.00 3.52
C PRO A 75 0.33 12.32 3.65
N LEU A 76 -0.82 12.26 4.30
CA LEU A 76 -1.67 13.43 4.51
C LEU A 76 -0.93 14.57 5.20
N GLU A 77 -0.05 14.27 6.14
CA GLU A 77 0.73 15.26 6.86
C GLU A 77 1.77 15.96 6.00
N GLU A 78 2.18 15.33 4.90
CA GLU A 78 3.17 15.89 3.98
C GLU A 78 2.53 16.55 2.77
N ALA A 79 1.40 16.04 2.32
CA ALA A 79 0.78 16.44 1.07
C ALA A 79 -0.74 16.46 1.18
N TRP A 80 -1.24 17.35 2.02
CA TRP A 80 -2.68 17.50 2.25
C TRP A 80 -3.44 17.79 0.95
N ASP A 81 -2.86 18.55 0.04
CA ASP A 81 -3.48 18.91 -1.22
C ASP A 81 -3.72 17.71 -2.15
N LEU A 82 -2.97 16.64 -1.95
CA LEU A 82 -3.10 15.43 -2.76
C LEU A 82 -4.05 14.40 -2.14
N ARG A 83 -4.79 14.77 -1.11
CA ARG A 83 -5.63 13.81 -0.36
C ARG A 83 -6.70 13.14 -1.21
N LEU A 84 -7.14 13.78 -2.27
CA LEU A 84 -8.16 13.26 -3.19
C LEU A 84 -7.61 13.04 -4.61
N ASP A 85 -6.31 13.16 -4.80
CA ASP A 85 -5.68 12.95 -6.10
C ASP A 85 -5.50 11.46 -6.34
N GLU A 86 -6.11 10.96 -7.41
CA GLU A 86 -6.06 9.53 -7.73
C GLU A 86 -4.64 9.03 -8.00
N SER A 87 -3.75 9.90 -8.49
CA SER A 87 -2.34 9.52 -8.70
C SER A 87 -1.59 9.30 -7.40
N ASN A 88 -2.13 9.80 -6.28
CA ASN A 88 -1.55 9.64 -4.96
C ASN A 88 -2.22 8.52 -4.15
N LEU A 89 -3.14 7.80 -4.76
CA LEU A 89 -3.94 6.77 -4.08
C LEU A 89 -3.74 5.43 -4.77
N VAL A 90 -3.54 4.39 -3.96
CA VAL A 90 -3.33 3.04 -4.46
C VAL A 90 -3.98 2.04 -3.50
N THR A 91 -4.57 0.98 -4.05
CA THR A 91 -5.19 -0.07 -3.24
C THR A 91 -4.14 -1.12 -2.85
N LEU A 92 -4.03 -1.40 -1.57
CA LEU A 92 -3.07 -2.35 -1.02
C LEU A 92 -3.75 -3.30 -0.04
N CYS A 93 -3.23 -4.52 0.05
CA CYS A 93 -3.63 -5.45 1.10
C CYS A 93 -3.00 -5.04 2.43
N GLY A 94 -3.47 -5.65 3.52
CA GLY A 94 -2.98 -5.29 4.85
C GLY A 94 -1.48 -5.41 4.99
N TYR A 95 -0.88 -6.43 4.41
CA TYR A 95 0.56 -6.64 4.47
C TYR A 95 1.32 -5.52 3.76
N HIS A 96 0.97 -5.25 2.51
CA HIS A 96 1.66 -4.21 1.73
C HIS A 96 1.36 -2.81 2.26
N HIS A 97 0.16 -2.60 2.81
CA HIS A 97 -0.14 -1.33 3.46
C HIS A 97 0.79 -1.07 4.64
N GLU A 98 1.05 -2.07 5.46
CA GLU A 98 1.99 -1.94 6.56
C GLU A 98 3.43 -1.69 6.09
N LEU A 99 3.84 -2.37 5.02
CA LEU A 99 5.17 -2.14 4.45
C LEU A 99 5.30 -0.71 3.92
N ALA A 100 4.26 -0.20 3.26
CA ALA A 100 4.25 1.16 2.77
C ALA A 100 4.30 2.17 3.93
N GLU A 101 3.53 1.93 4.99
CA GLU A 101 3.53 2.77 6.17
C GLU A 101 4.90 2.78 6.87
N ALA A 102 5.61 1.67 6.83
CA ALA A 102 6.94 1.54 7.43
C ALA A 102 8.06 2.09 6.54
N GLY A 103 7.72 2.61 5.36
CA GLY A 103 8.72 3.09 4.41
C GLY A 103 9.52 1.99 3.73
N LYS A 104 9.00 0.76 3.73
CA LYS A 104 9.67 -0.39 3.12
C LYS A 104 9.38 -0.55 1.64
N LEU A 105 8.36 0.16 1.13
CA LEU A 105 8.04 0.18 -0.29
C LEU A 105 8.37 1.56 -0.85
N PRO A 106 9.13 1.64 -1.94
CA PRO A 106 9.46 2.93 -2.56
C PRO A 106 8.20 3.65 -3.04
N ARG A 107 8.10 4.94 -2.76
CA ARG A 107 6.97 5.74 -3.22
C ARG A 107 6.90 5.80 -4.74
N ALA A 108 8.05 5.83 -5.41
CA ALA A 108 8.10 5.83 -6.87
C ALA A 108 7.42 4.60 -7.45
N MET A 109 7.65 3.42 -6.86
CA MET A 109 6.99 2.19 -7.29
C MET A 109 5.47 2.29 -7.12
N LEU A 110 5.01 2.82 -5.99
CA LEU A 110 3.59 2.96 -5.73
C LEU A 110 2.93 3.94 -6.70
N HIS A 111 3.61 5.03 -7.05
CA HIS A 111 3.13 5.96 -8.06
C HIS A 111 3.02 5.32 -9.44
N GLU A 112 4.00 4.52 -9.82
CA GLU A 112 3.94 3.79 -11.09
C GLU A 112 2.78 2.82 -11.12
N LEU A 113 2.55 2.10 -10.05
CA LEU A 113 1.42 1.17 -9.96
C LEU A 113 0.07 1.91 -10.02
N ALA A 114 -0.03 3.06 -9.37
CA ALA A 114 -1.25 3.85 -9.39
C ALA A 114 -1.57 4.38 -10.80
N ALA A 115 -0.54 4.69 -11.57
CA ALA A 115 -0.69 5.21 -12.93
C ALA A 115 -0.84 4.11 -13.98
N ALA A 116 -0.38 2.89 -13.69
CA ALA A 116 -0.38 1.80 -14.65
C ALA A 116 -1.80 1.27 -14.90
N PRO A 117 -2.09 0.83 -16.13
CA PRO A 117 -3.37 0.16 -16.39
C PRO A 117 -3.47 -1.14 -15.61
N LEU A 118 -4.69 -1.54 -15.30
CA LEU A 118 -4.95 -2.79 -14.60
C LEU A 118 -4.57 -3.95 -15.51
N SER A 119 -3.61 -4.77 -15.08
CA SER A 119 -3.10 -5.89 -15.87
C SER A 119 -2.53 -6.96 -14.95
N LEU A 120 -2.70 -8.21 -15.34
CA LEU A 120 -2.08 -9.33 -14.66
C LEU A 120 -0.59 -9.45 -14.98
N SER A 121 -0.14 -8.82 -16.05
CA SER A 121 1.26 -8.80 -16.41
C SER A 121 1.96 -7.63 -15.72
N PRO A 122 3.22 -7.77 -15.37
CA PRO A 122 3.96 -6.64 -14.85
C PRO A 122 4.02 -5.53 -15.89
N PRO A 123 4.11 -4.28 -15.47
CA PRO A 123 4.18 -3.17 -16.40
C PRO A 123 5.42 -3.29 -17.31
N PRO A 124 5.39 -2.65 -18.46
CA PRO A 124 6.56 -2.66 -19.34
C PRO A 124 7.81 -2.20 -18.60
N GLN A 125 8.91 -2.82 -18.93
CA GLN A 125 10.18 -2.49 -18.32
C GLN A 125 10.57 -1.05 -18.66
N ALA A 126 10.55 -0.19 -17.67
CA ALA A 126 10.87 1.22 -17.88
C ALA A 126 11.37 1.82 -16.57
N GLY A 127 12.60 2.23 -16.55
CA GLY A 127 13.20 2.85 -15.38
C GLY A 127 13.54 1.86 -14.27
N GLY A 128 13.94 2.40 -13.13
CA GLY A 128 14.47 1.61 -12.03
C GLY A 128 13.50 0.61 -11.42
N PHE A 129 12.21 0.88 -11.49
CA PHE A 129 11.21 -0.02 -10.95
C PHE A 129 11.27 -1.39 -11.63
N SER A 130 11.34 -1.39 -12.93
CA SER A 130 11.26 -2.60 -13.74
C SER A 130 12.50 -3.46 -13.69
N GLU A 131 13.62 -2.91 -13.28
CA GLU A 131 14.87 -3.64 -13.19
C GLU A 131 14.95 -4.53 -11.96
N ARG A 132 14.05 -4.32 -11.02
CA ARG A 132 14.07 -5.10 -9.79
C ARG A 132 13.00 -6.18 -9.82
N PRO A 133 13.38 -7.41 -9.54
CA PRO A 133 12.38 -8.44 -9.38
C PRO A 133 11.51 -8.13 -8.16
N TYR A 134 10.29 -8.60 -8.19
CA TYR A 134 9.36 -8.37 -7.09
C TYR A 134 9.95 -8.75 -5.73
N THR A 135 10.79 -9.77 -5.71
CA THR A 135 11.42 -10.24 -4.48
C THR A 135 12.24 -9.18 -3.77
N ASP A 136 12.73 -8.18 -4.51
CA ASP A 136 13.49 -7.08 -3.91
C ASP A 136 12.61 -6.11 -3.13
N TRP A 137 11.29 -6.19 -3.32
CA TRP A 137 10.37 -5.25 -2.71
C TRP A 137 9.79 -5.73 -1.38
N GLY A 138 10.19 -6.90 -0.92
CA GLY A 138 9.83 -7.31 0.42
C GLY A 138 9.20 -8.69 0.54
N PRO A 139 7.90 -8.82 0.74
CA PRO A 139 7.31 -10.03 1.32
C PRO A 139 7.55 -11.32 0.57
N SER A 140 7.80 -11.28 -0.70
CA SER A 140 8.06 -12.50 -1.44
C SER A 140 9.35 -13.19 -1.01
N LYS A 141 10.25 -12.46 -0.39
CA LYS A 141 11.46 -13.06 0.16
C LYS A 141 11.19 -13.90 1.38
N ILE A 142 10.02 -13.76 1.90
CA ILE A 142 9.64 -14.45 3.10
C ILE A 142 9.01 -15.76 2.79
N LYS A 143 8.92 -16.07 1.69
CA LYS A 143 8.32 -17.14 1.27
C LYS A 143 8.46 -18.31 1.75
N ASP A 144 8.44 -18.62 2.00
CA ASP A 144 8.36 -19.43 2.25
C ASP A 144 8.04 -20.00 2.78
N SER A 145 7.80 -19.89 2.89
CA SER A 145 7.55 -20.33 3.43
C SER A 145 7.01 -21.05 3.69
#